data_db7163b7a6653242435b104d3cef8451
#
_entry.id   db7163b7a6653242435b104d3cef8451
#
_cell.length_a   1.000
_cell.length_b   1.000
_cell.length_c   1.000
_cell.angle_alpha   90.00
_cell.angle_beta   90.00
_cell.angle_gamma   90.00
#
_symmetry.space_group_name_H-M   'P 1'
#
loop_
_entity.id
_entity.type
_entity.pdbx_description
1 polymer ?
#
loop_
_entity_poly.entity_id
_entity_poly.type
_entity_poly.pdbx_seq_one_letter_code
_entity_poly.pdbx_strand_id
1 'polypeptide(L)'
;MEISDMKDMTPRERSVFEYIKNSLSDNGYAPSVRDIRDALGFKSTSTVHMYLTRLADRGLITRDGGKSRAIHMDGIGASNQVPLVGKVTAGKPILAQEDFEGYISFCASSVGCRPDNLFALNVKGESMVDAGILDGDVVIVDKRTYAENGEIVVALIEDEATVKTFYKEDGHYRLQPENKTMEPIIAESVVILGKVVASLRLY
;
A
#
# COMPACT_ATOMS: atom_id res chain seq x y z
N MET A 1 -19.59 -1.74 3.81
CA MET A 1 -19.94 -2.79 4.80
C MET A 1 -21.24 -2.36 5.48
N GLU A 2 -22.34 -2.99 5.14
CA GLU A 2 -23.66 -2.62 5.69
C GLU A 2 -23.80 -3.14 7.13
N ILE A 3 -24.38 -2.30 8.00
CA ILE A 3 -24.69 -2.60 9.42
C ILE A 3 -25.62 -3.82 9.57
N SER A 4 -26.24 -4.26 8.47
CA SER A 4 -27.10 -5.43 8.36
C SER A 4 -26.38 -6.76 8.65
N ASP A 5 -25.14 -6.93 8.18
CA ASP A 5 -24.41 -8.21 8.24
C ASP A 5 -23.90 -8.57 9.64
N MET A 6 -23.83 -7.58 10.53
CA MET A 6 -23.39 -7.77 11.93
C MET A 6 -24.52 -8.21 12.88
N LYS A 7 -25.79 -8.08 12.47
CA LYS A 7 -26.94 -8.36 13.37
C LYS A 7 -27.15 -9.83 13.70
N ASP A 8 -26.72 -10.72 12.79
CA ASP A 8 -26.96 -12.17 12.91
C ASP A 8 -25.75 -12.98 13.38
N MET A 9 -24.71 -12.31 13.88
CA MET A 9 -23.53 -13.00 14.41
C MET A 9 -23.76 -13.46 15.86
N THR A 10 -23.41 -14.71 16.15
CA THR A 10 -23.34 -15.18 17.54
C THR A 10 -22.28 -14.39 18.32
N PRO A 11 -22.39 -14.28 19.67
CA PRO A 11 -21.37 -13.58 20.47
C PRO A 11 -19.94 -14.10 20.26
N ARG A 12 -19.80 -15.42 20.02
CA ARG A 12 -18.49 -16.05 19.75
C ARG A 12 -17.96 -15.74 18.37
N GLU A 13 -18.79 -15.71 17.35
CA GLU A 13 -18.41 -15.27 16.00
C GLU A 13 -17.95 -13.83 16.02
N ARG A 14 -18.68 -12.96 16.72
CA ARG A 14 -18.32 -11.55 16.87
C ARG A 14 -16.97 -11.40 17.59
N SER A 15 -16.70 -12.17 18.65
CA SER A 15 -15.40 -12.13 19.33
C SER A 15 -14.25 -12.54 18.41
N VAL A 16 -14.44 -13.55 17.54
CA VAL A 16 -13.42 -13.96 16.56
C VAL A 16 -13.21 -12.86 15.52
N PHE A 17 -14.30 -12.30 14.99
CA PHE A 17 -14.26 -11.22 14.02
C PHE A 17 -13.52 -9.98 14.55
N GLU A 18 -13.90 -9.49 15.74
CA GLU A 18 -13.26 -8.32 16.37
C GLU A 18 -11.77 -8.57 16.70
N TYR A 19 -11.42 -9.78 17.16
CA TYR A 19 -10.02 -10.12 17.41
C TYR A 19 -9.18 -10.09 16.14
N ILE A 20 -9.70 -10.63 15.02
CA ILE A 20 -9.02 -10.55 13.73
C ILE A 20 -8.91 -9.09 13.27
N LYS A 21 -10.00 -8.33 13.37
CA LYS A 21 -10.06 -6.92 13.02
C LYS A 21 -9.01 -6.09 13.76
N ASN A 22 -8.96 -6.22 15.08
CA ASN A 22 -8.01 -5.50 15.91
C ASN A 22 -6.56 -5.91 15.60
N SER A 23 -6.30 -7.21 15.42
CA SER A 23 -4.96 -7.69 15.05
C SER A 23 -4.50 -7.11 13.70
N LEU A 24 -5.39 -7.05 12.71
CA LEU A 24 -5.11 -6.43 11.43
C LEU A 24 -4.87 -4.93 11.54
N SER A 25 -5.66 -4.23 12.37
CA SER A 25 -5.53 -2.77 12.59
C SER A 25 -4.27 -2.41 13.36
N ASP A 26 -3.96 -3.15 14.43
CA ASP A 26 -2.91 -2.80 15.39
C ASP A 26 -1.54 -3.31 14.95
N ASN A 27 -1.50 -4.51 14.36
CA ASN A 27 -0.25 -5.20 14.01
C ASN A 27 0.02 -5.23 12.50
N GLY A 28 -0.96 -4.88 11.65
CA GLY A 28 -0.83 -4.94 10.18
C GLY A 28 -0.87 -6.36 9.58
N TYR A 29 -1.06 -7.41 10.40
CA TYR A 29 -1.16 -8.79 9.93
C TYR A 29 -2.25 -9.58 10.66
N ALA A 30 -2.78 -10.59 9.97
CA ALA A 30 -3.80 -11.46 10.53
C ALA A 30 -3.21 -12.38 11.61
N PRO A 31 -3.97 -12.67 12.69
CA PRO A 31 -3.56 -13.64 13.70
C PRO A 31 -3.58 -15.06 13.11
N SER A 32 -2.71 -15.94 13.61
CA SER A 32 -2.80 -17.35 13.29
C SER A 32 -4.00 -18.00 13.99
N VAL A 33 -4.43 -19.17 13.49
CA VAL A 33 -5.50 -19.96 14.14
C VAL A 33 -5.17 -20.28 15.61
N ARG A 34 -3.87 -20.46 15.93
CA ARG A 34 -3.41 -20.70 17.31
C ARG A 34 -3.54 -19.45 18.16
N ASP A 35 -3.18 -18.29 17.62
CA ASP A 35 -3.31 -17.00 18.32
C ASP A 35 -4.78 -16.73 18.67
N ILE A 36 -5.70 -16.96 17.73
CA ILE A 36 -7.15 -16.83 17.97
C ILE A 36 -7.63 -17.82 19.04
N ARG A 37 -7.20 -19.09 18.96
CA ARG A 37 -7.54 -20.11 19.93
C ARG A 37 -7.14 -19.68 21.35
N ASP A 38 -5.89 -19.28 21.52
CA ASP A 38 -5.29 -18.98 22.81
C ASP A 38 -5.85 -17.68 23.40
N ALA A 39 -6.00 -16.63 22.59
CA ALA A 39 -6.54 -15.35 23.01
C ALA A 39 -8.03 -15.43 23.42
N LEU A 40 -8.83 -16.21 22.71
CA LEU A 40 -10.28 -16.33 22.97
C LEU A 40 -10.67 -17.56 23.81
N GLY A 41 -9.70 -18.33 24.29
CA GLY A 41 -9.90 -19.47 25.18
C GLY A 41 -10.64 -20.64 24.53
N PHE A 42 -10.44 -20.89 23.22
CA PHE A 42 -11.01 -22.05 22.55
C PHE A 42 -10.22 -23.33 22.87
N LYS A 43 -10.95 -24.44 23.10
CA LYS A 43 -10.33 -25.73 23.41
C LYS A 43 -9.61 -26.38 22.24
N SER A 44 -10.00 -26.05 20.99
CA SER A 44 -9.42 -26.66 19.81
C SER A 44 -9.30 -25.67 18.65
N THR A 45 -8.32 -25.89 17.78
CA THR A 45 -8.17 -25.15 16.50
C THR A 45 -9.31 -25.46 15.52
N SER A 46 -9.93 -26.64 15.61
CA SER A 46 -11.08 -27.00 14.77
C SER A 46 -12.29 -26.09 15.01
N THR A 47 -12.49 -25.65 16.25
CA THR A 47 -13.54 -24.70 16.60
C THR A 47 -13.27 -23.33 15.96
N VAL A 48 -12.01 -22.89 15.97
CA VAL A 48 -11.61 -21.63 15.31
C VAL A 48 -11.82 -21.74 13.79
N HIS A 49 -11.41 -22.84 13.19
CA HIS A 49 -11.63 -23.08 11.75
C HIS A 49 -13.12 -23.00 11.37
N MET A 50 -14.01 -23.59 12.19
CA MET A 50 -15.45 -23.48 11.98
C MET A 50 -15.94 -22.03 11.96
N TYR A 51 -15.50 -21.20 12.90
CA TYR A 51 -15.86 -19.78 12.93
C TYR A 51 -15.28 -19.03 11.74
N LEU A 52 -14.02 -19.28 11.37
CA LEU A 52 -13.41 -18.67 10.21
C LEU A 52 -14.12 -19.03 8.90
N THR A 53 -14.60 -20.26 8.76
CA THR A 53 -15.41 -20.69 7.59
C THR A 53 -16.73 -19.91 7.57
N ARG A 54 -17.43 -19.82 8.69
CA ARG A 54 -18.70 -19.05 8.76
C ARG A 54 -18.51 -17.57 8.44
N LEU A 55 -17.42 -16.95 8.90
CA LEU A 55 -17.11 -15.55 8.57
C LEU A 55 -16.77 -15.38 7.08
N ALA A 56 -16.08 -16.36 6.49
CA ALA A 56 -15.80 -16.38 5.05
C ALA A 56 -17.05 -16.59 4.22
N ASP A 57 -17.93 -17.51 4.59
CA ASP A 57 -19.22 -17.78 3.92
C ASP A 57 -20.15 -16.55 3.92
N ARG A 58 -19.99 -15.68 4.93
CA ARG A 58 -20.67 -14.38 5.02
C ARG A 58 -19.96 -13.25 4.26
N GLY A 59 -18.82 -13.51 3.64
CA GLY A 59 -18.02 -12.49 2.96
C GLY A 59 -17.35 -11.47 3.89
N LEU A 60 -17.31 -11.71 5.21
CA LEU A 60 -16.70 -10.82 6.20
C LEU A 60 -15.19 -10.93 6.25
N ILE A 61 -14.65 -12.07 5.80
CA ILE A 61 -13.23 -12.33 5.63
C ILE A 61 -13.01 -13.09 4.33
N THR A 62 -11.82 -12.97 3.74
CA THR A 62 -11.34 -13.87 2.68
C THR A 62 -10.14 -14.66 3.21
N ARG A 63 -9.92 -15.87 2.66
CA ARG A 63 -8.84 -16.78 3.08
C ARG A 63 -8.11 -17.32 1.87
N ASP A 64 -6.79 -17.15 1.83
CA ASP A 64 -5.95 -17.84 0.86
C ASP A 64 -5.65 -19.25 1.35
N GLY A 65 -6.03 -20.25 0.55
CA GLY A 65 -5.85 -21.65 0.92
C GLY A 65 -4.37 -22.03 1.14
N GLY A 66 -4.07 -22.55 2.32
CA GLY A 66 -2.79 -23.21 2.61
C GLY A 66 -1.72 -22.36 3.29
N LYS A 67 -1.92 -21.08 3.55
CA LYS A 67 -0.96 -20.23 4.27
C LYS A 67 -1.42 -19.90 5.70
N SER A 68 -0.52 -20.03 6.67
CA SER A 68 -0.74 -19.49 8.03
C SER A 68 -0.77 -17.97 7.95
N ARG A 69 -1.79 -17.32 8.52
CA ARG A 69 -2.03 -15.87 8.48
C ARG A 69 -2.62 -15.30 7.18
N ALA A 70 -3.22 -16.13 6.35
CA ALA A 70 -3.87 -15.73 5.09
C ALA A 70 -5.35 -15.35 5.29
N ILE A 71 -5.66 -14.55 6.31
CA ILE A 71 -7.00 -14.00 6.54
C ILE A 71 -6.96 -12.54 6.16
N HIS A 72 -7.85 -12.15 5.25
CA HIS A 72 -8.03 -10.77 4.80
C HIS A 72 -9.44 -10.30 5.14
N MET A 73 -9.57 -9.02 5.44
CA MET A 73 -10.87 -8.36 5.65
C MET A 73 -10.93 -7.13 4.73
N ASP A 74 -11.99 -7.01 3.96
CA ASP A 74 -12.17 -5.85 3.09
C ASP A 74 -12.20 -4.56 3.92
N GLY A 75 -11.26 -3.66 3.63
CA GLY A 75 -11.10 -2.39 4.32
C GLY A 75 -10.36 -2.45 5.67
N ILE A 76 -9.83 -3.60 6.09
CA ILE A 76 -9.07 -3.74 7.35
C ILE A 76 -7.87 -4.68 7.14
N GLY A 77 -6.68 -4.21 7.46
CA GLY A 77 -5.45 -5.02 7.46
C GLY A 77 -4.78 -5.19 6.09
N ALA A 78 -5.48 -5.54 5.03
CA ALA A 78 -4.97 -5.44 3.66
C ALA A 78 -4.69 -3.98 3.26
N SER A 79 -5.34 -3.03 3.95
CA SER A 79 -5.15 -1.59 3.77
C SER A 79 -3.79 -1.06 4.25
N ASN A 80 -3.02 -1.87 4.97
CA ASN A 80 -1.73 -1.45 5.51
C ASN A 80 -0.53 -2.03 4.75
N GLN A 81 -0.76 -2.83 3.70
CA GLN A 81 0.33 -3.38 2.90
C GLN A 81 0.35 -2.71 1.52
N VAL A 82 1.36 -1.87 1.31
CA VAL A 82 1.61 -1.22 0.04
C VAL A 82 2.66 -2.04 -0.71
N PRO A 83 2.38 -2.47 -1.95
CA PRO A 83 3.35 -3.24 -2.73
C PRO A 83 4.59 -2.40 -3.03
N LEU A 84 5.77 -2.94 -2.72
CA LEU A 84 7.07 -2.38 -3.07
C LEU A 84 7.47 -2.88 -4.46
N VAL A 85 7.67 -1.94 -5.37
CA VAL A 85 8.06 -2.19 -6.75
C VAL A 85 9.54 -1.86 -6.92
N GLY A 86 10.33 -2.79 -7.44
CA GLY A 86 11.76 -2.60 -7.61
C GLY A 86 12.14 -1.79 -8.84
N LYS A 87 11.47 -2.06 -9.95
CA LYS A 87 11.70 -1.35 -11.23
C LYS A 87 10.39 -1.05 -11.93
N VAL A 88 10.25 0.13 -12.46
CA VAL A 88 9.12 0.51 -13.32
C VAL A 88 9.62 0.73 -14.74
N THR A 89 9.02 0.00 -15.69
CA THR A 89 9.39 0.06 -17.11
C THR A 89 8.20 0.51 -17.94
N ALA A 90 8.44 1.28 -18.98
CA ALA A 90 7.42 1.70 -19.91
C ALA A 90 6.68 0.51 -20.57
N GLY A 91 5.36 0.65 -20.74
CA GLY A 91 4.54 -0.35 -21.45
C GLY A 91 4.14 -1.58 -20.62
N LYS A 92 4.63 -1.73 -19.38
CA LYS A 92 4.20 -2.79 -18.46
C LYS A 92 3.31 -2.21 -17.34
N PRO A 93 2.35 -3.00 -16.80
CA PRO A 93 1.64 -2.61 -15.58
C PRO A 93 2.62 -2.40 -14.42
N ILE A 94 2.44 -1.35 -13.61
CA ILE A 94 3.31 -1.00 -12.46
C ILE A 94 3.46 -2.17 -11.46
N LEU A 95 2.48 -3.07 -11.38
CA LEU A 95 2.47 -4.24 -10.51
C LEU A 95 2.67 -5.55 -11.29
N ALA A 96 3.49 -5.54 -12.35
CA ALA A 96 3.91 -6.78 -13.00
C ALA A 96 4.65 -7.67 -11.99
N GLN A 97 4.41 -8.98 -11.99
CA GLN A 97 5.01 -9.91 -11.02
C GLN A 97 6.54 -9.91 -11.03
N GLU A 98 7.15 -9.56 -12.15
CA GLU A 98 8.60 -9.53 -12.35
C GLU A 98 9.28 -8.40 -11.57
N ASP A 99 8.55 -7.33 -11.26
CA ASP A 99 9.09 -6.10 -10.65
C ASP A 99 8.71 -5.96 -9.17
N PHE A 100 8.08 -6.97 -8.57
CA PHE A 100 7.58 -6.96 -7.20
C PHE A 100 8.66 -7.44 -6.21
N GLU A 101 9.03 -6.58 -5.25
CA GLU A 101 10.05 -6.88 -4.22
C GLU A 101 9.47 -7.25 -2.86
N GLY A 102 8.20 -6.94 -2.60
CA GLY A 102 7.57 -7.23 -1.30
C GLY A 102 6.46 -6.26 -0.93
N TYR A 103 6.20 -6.11 0.37
CA TYR A 103 5.22 -5.17 0.90
C TYR A 103 5.81 -4.29 1.99
N ILE A 104 5.36 -3.04 2.04
CA ILE A 104 5.63 -2.09 3.11
C ILE A 104 4.34 -1.88 3.90
N SER A 105 4.41 -1.96 5.24
CA SER A 105 3.28 -1.61 6.10
C SER A 105 3.10 -0.10 6.13
N PHE A 106 1.98 0.38 5.60
CA PHE A 106 1.65 1.80 5.56
C PHE A 106 0.14 2.03 5.64
N CYS A 107 -0.28 2.92 6.52
CA CYS A 107 -1.70 3.23 6.72
C CYS A 107 -2.20 4.22 5.66
N ALA A 108 -2.90 3.73 4.63
CA ALA A 108 -3.39 4.55 3.52
C ALA A 108 -4.35 5.68 3.98
N SER A 109 -5.11 5.46 5.04
CA SER A 109 -6.03 6.47 5.59
C SER A 109 -5.31 7.67 6.19
N SER A 110 -4.04 7.54 6.63
CA SER A 110 -3.26 8.65 7.18
C SER A 110 -2.95 9.73 6.13
N VAL A 111 -2.99 9.37 4.86
CA VAL A 111 -2.78 10.28 3.72
C VAL A 111 -4.05 10.48 2.88
N GLY A 112 -5.20 10.00 3.35
CA GLY A 112 -6.48 10.13 2.67
C GLY A 112 -6.59 9.35 1.35
N CYS A 113 -5.76 8.33 1.16
CA CYS A 113 -5.72 7.51 -0.05
C CYS A 113 -6.42 6.16 0.12
N ARG A 114 -6.79 5.53 -0.99
CA ARG A 114 -7.30 4.16 -1.00
C ARG A 114 -6.11 3.19 -1.06
N PRO A 115 -6.11 2.12 -0.25
CA PRO A 115 -5.02 1.15 -0.21
C PRO A 115 -4.65 0.57 -1.58
N ASP A 116 -5.66 0.19 -2.36
CA ASP A 116 -5.48 -0.42 -3.68
C ASP A 116 -4.86 0.53 -4.72
N ASN A 117 -4.83 1.82 -4.38
CA ASN A 117 -4.27 2.85 -5.24
C ASN A 117 -2.83 3.20 -4.90
N LEU A 118 -2.25 2.58 -3.87
CA LEU A 118 -0.89 2.85 -3.43
C LEU A 118 0.11 1.83 -3.99
N PHE A 119 1.32 2.30 -4.25
CA PHE A 119 2.51 1.49 -4.42
C PHE A 119 3.71 2.20 -3.78
N ALA A 120 4.78 1.47 -3.54
CA ALA A 120 6.02 1.98 -2.97
C ALA A 120 7.18 1.78 -3.93
N LEU A 121 8.15 2.68 -3.89
CA LEU A 121 9.39 2.62 -4.65
C LEU A 121 10.58 2.98 -3.78
N ASN A 122 11.70 2.28 -3.99
CA ASN A 122 12.99 2.66 -3.43
C ASN A 122 13.54 3.88 -4.15
N VAL A 123 13.93 4.90 -3.40
CA VAL A 123 14.58 6.11 -3.93
C VAL A 123 16.05 5.82 -4.15
N LYS A 124 16.56 6.23 -5.32
CA LYS A 124 17.98 6.19 -5.65
C LYS A 124 18.45 7.59 -6.05
N GLY A 125 19.57 8.01 -5.46
CA GLY A 125 20.21 9.29 -5.77
C GLY A 125 19.71 10.45 -4.89
N GLU A 126 20.26 11.63 -5.15
CA GLU A 126 20.17 12.81 -4.27
C GLU A 126 19.33 13.94 -4.87
N SER A 127 18.53 13.66 -5.89
CA SER A 127 17.84 14.72 -6.63
C SER A 127 16.70 15.40 -5.85
N MET A 128 16.30 14.88 -4.68
CA MET A 128 15.16 15.37 -3.89
C MET A 128 15.53 15.67 -2.44
N VAL A 129 16.82 15.92 -2.16
CA VAL A 129 17.34 16.10 -0.80
C VAL A 129 16.78 17.35 -0.11
N ASP A 130 16.58 18.44 -0.86
CA ASP A 130 16.01 19.69 -0.31
C ASP A 130 14.51 19.54 0.02
N ALA A 131 13.83 18.52 -0.52
CA ALA A 131 12.47 18.11 -0.13
C ALA A 131 12.46 17.07 1.00
N GLY A 132 13.63 16.70 1.54
CA GLY A 132 13.77 15.73 2.64
C GLY A 132 13.70 14.26 2.19
N ILE A 133 13.65 13.96 0.89
CA ILE A 133 13.68 12.62 0.33
C ILE A 133 15.13 12.29 -0.04
N LEU A 134 15.72 11.30 0.65
CA LEU A 134 17.12 10.94 0.53
C LEU A 134 17.30 9.62 -0.21
N ASP A 135 18.54 9.37 -0.64
CA ASP A 135 18.93 8.06 -1.17
C ASP A 135 18.64 6.95 -0.14
N GLY A 136 18.05 5.85 -0.59
CA GLY A 136 17.62 4.73 0.26
C GLY A 136 16.27 4.89 0.95
N ASP A 137 15.61 6.04 0.85
CA ASP A 137 14.22 6.18 1.31
C ASP A 137 13.27 5.34 0.47
N VAL A 138 12.11 5.02 1.04
CA VAL A 138 10.98 4.44 0.32
C VAL A 138 9.90 5.50 0.18
N VAL A 139 9.48 5.82 -1.04
CA VAL A 139 8.33 6.71 -1.28
C VAL A 139 7.06 5.91 -1.46
N ILE A 140 5.97 6.38 -0.83
CA ILE A 140 4.62 5.88 -1.04
C ILE A 140 3.94 6.77 -2.06
N VAL A 141 3.36 6.14 -3.07
CA VAL A 141 2.85 6.80 -4.28
C VAL A 141 1.39 6.46 -4.48
N ASP A 142 0.56 7.49 -4.62
CA ASP A 142 -0.84 7.36 -5.03
C ASP A 142 -0.91 7.35 -6.56
N LYS A 143 -1.36 6.23 -7.12
CA LYS A 143 -1.46 6.02 -8.59
C LYS A 143 -2.40 7.02 -9.21
N ARG A 144 -1.91 7.79 -10.16
CA ARG A 144 -2.68 8.68 -11.01
C ARG A 144 -1.89 9.02 -12.27
N THR A 145 -2.60 9.42 -13.31
CA THR A 145 -2.03 9.76 -14.63
C THR A 145 -1.90 11.26 -14.86
N TYR A 146 -2.17 12.07 -13.84
CA TYR A 146 -2.10 13.54 -13.88
C TYR A 146 -1.45 14.07 -12.60
N ALA A 147 -0.93 15.28 -12.67
CA ALA A 147 -0.37 15.99 -11.53
C ALA A 147 -0.64 17.50 -11.66
N GLU A 148 -0.64 18.18 -10.51
CA GLU A 148 -0.73 19.63 -10.42
C GLU A 148 0.67 20.24 -10.23
N ASN A 149 0.84 21.50 -10.64
CA ASN A 149 2.12 22.18 -10.48
C ASN A 149 2.54 22.26 -9.01
N GLY A 150 3.79 21.88 -8.74
CA GLY A 150 4.35 21.84 -7.40
C GLY A 150 4.16 20.51 -6.66
N GLU A 151 3.47 19.54 -7.24
CA GLU A 151 3.38 18.21 -6.65
C GLU A 151 4.65 17.39 -6.89
N ILE A 152 5.08 16.64 -5.87
CA ILE A 152 6.14 15.65 -6.03
C ILE A 152 5.53 14.40 -6.64
N VAL A 153 6.08 13.95 -7.75
CA VAL A 153 5.55 12.84 -8.54
C VAL A 153 6.61 11.78 -8.81
N VAL A 154 6.15 10.57 -9.08
CA VAL A 154 6.92 9.59 -9.82
C VAL A 154 6.52 9.72 -11.28
N ALA A 155 7.47 10.07 -12.10
CA ALA A 155 7.30 10.22 -13.53
C ALA A 155 8.21 9.24 -14.28
N LEU A 156 7.76 8.80 -15.45
CA LEU A 156 8.54 8.00 -16.37
C LEU A 156 9.07 8.92 -17.46
N ILE A 157 10.38 8.94 -17.64
CA ILE A 157 11.08 9.61 -18.75
C ILE A 157 11.83 8.53 -19.51
N GLU A 158 11.53 8.43 -20.80
CA GLU A 158 11.98 7.32 -21.61
C GLU A 158 11.56 6.00 -20.96
N ASP A 159 12.49 5.23 -20.40
CA ASP A 159 12.23 3.95 -19.73
C ASP A 159 12.59 3.96 -18.25
N GLU A 160 12.86 5.11 -17.66
CA GLU A 160 13.28 5.23 -16.27
C GLU A 160 12.30 6.03 -15.40
N ALA A 161 11.93 5.45 -14.25
CA ALA A 161 11.14 6.15 -13.25
C ALA A 161 12.01 7.13 -12.45
N THR A 162 11.53 8.35 -12.27
CA THR A 162 12.21 9.39 -11.50
C THR A 162 11.25 10.10 -10.55
N VAL A 163 11.75 10.53 -9.38
CA VAL A 163 11.01 11.35 -8.41
C VAL A 163 11.43 12.81 -8.62
N LYS A 164 10.47 13.70 -8.92
CA LYS A 164 10.70 15.13 -9.15
C LYS A 164 9.47 15.94 -8.75
N THR A 165 9.65 17.23 -8.57
CA THR A 165 8.54 18.18 -8.49
C THR A 165 8.07 18.52 -9.90
N PHE A 166 6.78 18.33 -10.13
CA PHE A 166 6.17 18.48 -11.45
C PHE A 166 5.71 19.92 -11.71
N TYR A 167 5.97 20.40 -12.92
CA TYR A 167 5.42 21.63 -13.44
C TYR A 167 5.02 21.45 -14.90
N LYS A 168 3.79 21.88 -15.23
CA LYS A 168 3.32 22.04 -16.60
C LYS A 168 3.45 23.51 -16.98
N GLU A 169 4.26 23.79 -17.97
CA GLU A 169 4.55 25.13 -18.50
C GLU A 169 4.06 25.23 -19.94
N ASP A 170 4.14 26.44 -20.53
CA ASP A 170 3.67 26.64 -21.89
C ASP A 170 4.50 25.82 -22.89
N GLY A 171 3.86 24.79 -23.45
CA GLY A 171 4.43 23.93 -24.49
C GLY A 171 5.37 22.82 -24.02
N HIS A 172 5.63 22.69 -22.70
CA HIS A 172 6.51 21.65 -22.18
C HIS A 172 6.20 21.30 -20.71
N TYR A 173 6.85 20.25 -20.22
CA TYR A 173 6.83 19.85 -18.82
C TYR A 173 8.22 20.03 -18.22
N ARG A 174 8.29 20.56 -17.01
CA ARG A 174 9.50 20.65 -16.23
C ARG A 174 9.42 19.72 -15.00
N LEU A 175 10.37 18.83 -14.90
CA LEU A 175 10.58 17.98 -13.74
C LEU A 175 11.75 18.55 -12.94
N GLN A 176 11.41 19.23 -11.86
CA GLN A 176 12.35 19.97 -11.04
C GLN A 176 12.95 19.06 -9.97
N PRO A 177 14.28 18.89 -9.92
CA PRO A 177 14.93 18.31 -8.75
C PRO A 177 14.86 19.30 -7.58
N GLU A 178 14.63 18.78 -6.40
CA GLU A 178 14.78 19.51 -5.14
C GLU A 178 16.21 19.31 -4.63
N ASN A 179 17.15 19.81 -5.41
CA ASN A 179 18.58 19.83 -5.15
C ASN A 179 19.21 20.98 -5.96
N LYS A 180 19.78 21.94 -5.27
CA LYS A 180 20.34 23.17 -5.87
C LYS A 180 21.50 22.94 -6.83
N THR A 181 22.10 21.76 -6.80
CA THR A 181 23.23 21.41 -7.68
C THR A 181 22.80 20.72 -8.97
N MET A 182 21.50 20.45 -9.14
CA MET A 182 20.97 19.70 -10.26
C MET A 182 20.07 20.59 -11.14
N GLU A 183 20.19 20.43 -12.44
CA GLU A 183 19.34 21.12 -13.42
C GLU A 183 18.00 20.40 -13.61
N PRO A 184 16.92 21.13 -13.91
CA PRO A 184 15.63 20.55 -14.23
C PRO A 184 15.65 19.78 -15.54
N ILE A 185 14.81 18.74 -15.62
CA ILE A 185 14.55 18.00 -16.86
C ILE A 185 13.38 18.67 -17.57
N ILE A 186 13.61 19.10 -18.81
CA ILE A 186 12.59 19.67 -19.69
C ILE A 186 12.20 18.62 -20.72
N ALA A 187 10.91 18.33 -20.84
CA ALA A 187 10.38 17.30 -21.73
C ALA A 187 9.10 17.76 -22.44
N GLU A 188 8.93 17.36 -23.70
CA GLU A 188 7.70 17.61 -24.47
C GLU A 188 6.54 16.72 -24.02
N SER A 189 6.85 15.54 -23.47
CA SER A 189 5.89 14.60 -22.91
C SER A 189 6.44 13.93 -21.67
N VAL A 190 5.55 13.64 -20.72
CA VAL A 190 5.87 12.98 -19.45
C VAL A 190 4.74 12.00 -19.12
N VAL A 191 5.08 10.82 -18.70
CA VAL A 191 4.09 9.87 -18.15
C VAL A 191 4.12 9.95 -16.63
N ILE A 192 3.03 10.42 -16.03
CA ILE A 192 2.87 10.44 -14.58
C ILE A 192 2.42 9.05 -14.13
N LEU A 193 3.15 8.46 -13.20
CA LEU A 193 2.83 7.17 -12.57
C LEU A 193 2.04 7.36 -11.28
N GLY A 194 2.25 8.48 -10.58
CA GLY A 194 1.53 8.84 -9.38
C GLY A 194 2.16 10.00 -8.61
N LYS A 195 1.44 10.46 -7.60
CA LYS A 195 1.89 11.48 -6.64
C LYS A 195 2.55 10.82 -5.43
N VAL A 196 3.68 11.33 -5.01
CA VAL A 196 4.29 10.97 -3.73
C VAL A 196 3.44 11.54 -2.59
N VAL A 197 2.99 10.67 -1.70
CA VAL A 197 2.13 11.03 -0.56
C VAL A 197 2.82 10.84 0.79
N ALA A 198 3.90 10.06 0.83
CA ALA A 198 4.74 9.90 2.01
C ALA A 198 6.14 9.44 1.62
N SER A 199 7.11 9.66 2.51
CA SER A 199 8.45 9.09 2.46
C SER A 199 8.75 8.38 3.79
N LEU A 200 9.35 7.20 3.71
CA LEU A 200 9.73 6.37 4.85
C LEU A 200 11.23 6.17 4.84
N ARG A 201 11.85 6.34 6.00
CA ARG A 201 13.27 6.04 6.22
C ARG A 201 13.43 5.03 7.33
N LEU A 202 14.10 3.92 7.02
CA LEU A 202 14.41 2.87 7.97
C LEU A 202 15.88 3.03 8.41
N TYR A 203 16.14 2.90 9.72
CA TYR A 203 17.46 3.03 10.33
C TYR A 203 17.91 1.69 10.91
#